data_48975f347da9a5e3ba68b6e1ce7d954e
#
_entry.id   48975f347da9a5e3ba68b6e1ce7d954e
#
_cell.length_a   1.000
_cell.length_b   1.000
_cell.length_c   1.000
_cell.angle_alpha   90.00
_cell.angle_beta   90.00
_cell.angle_gamma   90.00
#
_symmetry.space_group_name_H-M   'P 1'
#
loop_
_entity.id
_entity.type
_entity.pdbx_description
1 polymer ?
#
loop_
_entity_poly.entity_id
_entity_poly.type
_entity_poly.pdbx_seq_one_letter_code
_entity_poly.pdbx_strand_id
1 'polypeptide(L)'
;DPSKIRKIAVCGPNADEHSYALTHYGPLAVEVTSVLKGIQEKMKDKADVLYTKGCDLVDANWPESELIDYPLTDEEQKEIDKAVSQAKQADVAIVVLGGGQRTCGENKSRSSLDLPGRQLDLLKAVVATGKPVVLVLINGRPLSINWADKFVPAILEAWYPGSKGGIAVADILFGDYNPGGKLTVTFPKTVGQIPFNFPCKPSSQIDGGKNLSLIHI
;
A
#
# COMPACT_ATOMS: atom_id res chain seq x y z
N ASP A 1 -3.08 20.09 5.00
CA ASP A 1 -2.26 21.11 5.66
C ASP A 1 -1.62 20.51 6.92
N PRO A 2 -0.30 20.19 6.87
CA PRO A 2 0.40 19.54 8.00
C PRO A 2 0.34 20.33 9.31
N SER A 3 0.20 21.66 9.24
CA SER A 3 0.17 22.52 10.43
C SER A 3 -1.07 22.30 11.31
N LYS A 4 -2.12 21.69 10.78
CA LYS A 4 -3.38 21.40 11.46
C LYS A 4 -3.45 19.99 12.05
N ILE A 5 -2.48 19.13 11.70
CA ILE A 5 -2.45 17.74 12.15
C ILE A 5 -1.72 17.68 13.49
N ARG A 6 -2.33 17.05 14.48
CA ARG A 6 -1.78 16.84 15.83
C ARG A 6 -1.59 15.38 16.15
N LYS A 7 -2.33 14.50 15.50
CA LYS A 7 -2.24 13.05 15.72
C LYS A 7 -2.39 12.29 14.41
N ILE A 8 -1.46 11.39 14.14
CA ILE A 8 -1.40 10.57 12.93
C ILE A 8 -1.46 9.10 13.34
N ALA A 9 -2.37 8.33 12.75
CA ALA A 9 -2.34 6.88 12.87
C ALA A 9 -1.61 6.30 11.66
N VAL A 10 -0.57 5.51 11.89
CA VAL A 10 0.14 4.77 10.85
C VAL A 10 -0.12 3.27 11.07
N CYS A 11 -0.56 2.57 10.04
CA CYS A 11 -0.76 1.13 10.09
C CYS A 11 -0.43 0.46 8.77
N GLY A 12 -0.42 -0.87 8.78
CA GLY A 12 -0.11 -1.71 7.64
C GLY A 12 1.22 -2.45 7.77
N PRO A 13 1.34 -3.62 7.13
CA PRO A 13 2.52 -4.49 7.24
C PRO A 13 3.79 -3.85 6.70
N ASN A 14 3.67 -2.92 5.77
CA ASN A 14 4.82 -2.27 5.14
C ASN A 14 5.20 -0.94 5.80
N ALA A 15 4.50 -0.52 6.86
CA ALA A 15 4.78 0.74 7.53
C ALA A 15 6.17 0.78 8.18
N ASP A 16 6.56 -0.31 8.87
CA ASP A 16 7.86 -0.43 9.53
C ASP A 16 8.66 -1.61 8.96
N GLU A 17 8.59 -1.82 7.65
CA GLU A 17 9.30 -2.89 6.96
C GLU A 17 10.59 -2.34 6.33
N HIS A 18 11.68 -3.09 6.48
CA HIS A 18 13.00 -2.70 5.98
C HIS A 18 13.47 -3.58 4.82
N SER A 19 12.92 -4.79 4.68
CA SER A 19 13.42 -5.80 3.75
C SER A 19 13.20 -5.46 2.28
N TYR A 20 12.21 -4.62 1.94
CA TYR A 20 11.95 -4.22 0.56
C TYR A 20 13.12 -3.45 -0.09
N ALA A 21 13.90 -2.74 0.73
CA ALA A 21 15.06 -2.01 0.23
C ALA A 21 16.30 -2.89 0.04
N LEU A 22 16.33 -4.03 0.72
CA LEU A 22 17.50 -4.91 0.71
C LEU A 22 17.43 -5.93 -0.41
N THR A 23 16.30 -6.33 -0.90
CA THR A 23 16.04 -7.40 -1.87
C THR A 23 16.98 -8.62 -1.71
N HIS A 24 16.77 -9.72 -2.41
CA HIS A 24 17.70 -10.86 -2.39
C HIS A 24 19.07 -10.53 -3.00
N TYR A 25 19.18 -9.42 -3.71
CA TYR A 25 20.34 -9.03 -4.50
C TYR A 25 20.98 -7.71 -4.04
N GLY A 26 20.40 -7.08 -3.01
CA GLY A 26 20.88 -5.81 -2.48
C GLY A 26 21.96 -5.98 -1.41
N PRO A 27 22.72 -4.94 -1.11
CA PRO A 27 23.71 -4.96 -0.04
C PRO A 27 23.05 -5.11 1.33
N LEU A 28 23.51 -6.06 2.15
CA LEU A 28 22.95 -6.33 3.48
C LEU A 28 23.31 -5.27 4.54
N ALA A 29 24.33 -4.45 4.29
CA ALA A 29 24.87 -3.49 5.24
C ALA A 29 24.37 -2.05 5.01
N VAL A 30 23.14 -1.89 4.53
CA VAL A 30 22.55 -0.57 4.28
C VAL A 30 21.50 -0.27 5.33
N GLU A 31 21.63 0.88 6.00
CA GLU A 31 20.58 1.37 6.89
C GLU A 31 19.35 1.80 6.06
N VAL A 32 18.19 1.23 6.40
CA VAL A 32 16.91 1.50 5.75
C VAL A 32 16.03 2.31 6.69
N THR A 33 15.56 3.44 6.20
CA THR A 33 14.54 4.24 6.90
C THR A 33 13.16 3.76 6.45
N SER A 34 12.40 3.14 7.36
CA SER A 34 11.00 2.75 7.10
C SER A 34 10.09 3.96 6.90
N VAL A 35 8.91 3.73 6.32
CA VAL A 35 7.90 4.79 6.17
C VAL A 35 7.49 5.35 7.54
N LEU A 36 7.27 4.48 8.52
CA LEU A 36 6.96 4.87 9.90
C LEU A 36 8.05 5.78 10.47
N LYS A 37 9.32 5.37 10.37
CA LYS A 37 10.45 6.16 10.90
C LYS A 37 10.56 7.52 10.20
N GLY A 38 10.40 7.55 8.86
CA GLY A 38 10.38 8.80 8.11
C GLY A 38 9.28 9.76 8.57
N ILE A 39 8.07 9.24 8.79
CA ILE A 39 6.95 10.04 9.31
C ILE A 39 7.23 10.54 10.75
N GLN A 40 7.75 9.67 11.62
CA GLN A 40 8.08 10.04 13.00
C GLN A 40 9.13 11.13 13.06
N GLU A 41 10.20 11.03 12.27
CA GLU A 41 11.24 12.06 12.18
C GLU A 41 10.71 13.38 11.63
N LYS A 42 9.88 13.32 10.58
CA LYS A 42 9.29 14.49 9.94
C LYS A 42 8.33 15.26 10.83
N MET A 43 7.57 14.53 11.63
CA MET A 43 6.52 15.08 12.50
C MET A 43 6.96 15.20 13.95
N LYS A 44 8.24 14.95 14.24
CA LYS A 44 8.82 15.16 15.57
C LYS A 44 8.47 16.56 16.09
N ASP A 45 8.03 16.62 17.33
CA ASP A 45 7.61 17.85 18.01
C ASP A 45 6.42 18.61 17.37
N LYS A 46 5.78 18.02 16.33
CA LYS A 46 4.64 18.64 15.62
C LYS A 46 3.34 17.84 15.81
N ALA A 47 3.42 16.51 15.80
CA ALA A 47 2.27 15.64 15.95
C ALA A 47 2.65 14.30 16.61
N ASP A 48 1.70 13.71 17.34
CA ASP A 48 1.82 12.36 17.86
C ASP A 48 1.63 11.35 16.73
N VAL A 49 2.53 10.38 16.60
CA VAL A 49 2.45 9.30 15.63
C VAL A 49 2.14 8.00 16.37
N LEU A 50 0.90 7.53 16.20
CA LEU A 50 0.45 6.23 16.70
C LEU A 50 0.76 5.16 15.66
N TYR A 51 1.22 3.99 16.08
CA TYR A 51 1.52 2.88 15.18
C TYR A 51 0.92 1.57 15.64
N THR A 52 0.38 0.81 14.71
CA THR A 52 0.10 -0.61 14.84
C THR A 52 0.21 -1.27 13.47
N LYS A 53 0.69 -2.52 13.43
CA LYS A 53 0.80 -3.26 12.18
C LYS A 53 -0.57 -3.49 11.52
N GLY A 54 -1.57 -3.85 12.32
CA GLY A 54 -2.95 -4.05 11.87
C GLY A 54 -3.21 -5.38 11.15
N CYS A 55 -2.27 -5.88 10.36
CA CYS A 55 -2.29 -7.20 9.76
C CYS A 55 -0.89 -7.61 9.33
N ASP A 56 -0.70 -8.89 9.03
CA ASP A 56 0.53 -9.39 8.39
C ASP A 56 0.54 -9.11 6.88
N LEU A 57 1.72 -9.20 6.26
CA LEU A 57 1.89 -9.03 4.82
C LEU A 57 1.05 -10.03 4.02
N VAL A 58 0.99 -11.26 4.50
CA VAL A 58 0.16 -12.36 3.99
C VAL A 58 -0.43 -13.10 5.18
N ASP A 59 -1.60 -13.70 5.01
CA ASP A 59 -2.24 -14.51 6.04
C ASP A 59 -1.59 -15.88 6.22
N ALA A 60 -2.07 -16.66 7.19
CA ALA A 60 -1.54 -17.98 7.52
C ALA A 60 -1.78 -19.03 6.43
N ASN A 61 -2.80 -18.83 5.59
CA ASN A 61 -3.18 -19.75 4.51
C ASN A 61 -2.52 -19.40 3.16
N TRP A 62 -1.61 -18.42 3.14
CA TRP A 62 -0.88 -18.05 1.95
C TRP A 62 0.00 -19.20 1.42
N PRO A 63 0.03 -19.49 0.10
CA PRO A 63 -0.61 -18.75 -1.01
C PRO A 63 -2.03 -19.19 -1.37
N GLU A 64 -2.60 -20.18 -0.71
CA GLU A 64 -3.92 -20.73 -1.03
C GLU A 64 -5.04 -19.69 -0.88
N SER A 65 -4.88 -18.77 0.05
CA SER A 65 -5.80 -17.65 0.27
C SER A 65 -5.92 -16.66 -0.89
N GLU A 66 -5.09 -16.76 -1.92
CA GLU A 66 -5.33 -16.05 -3.18
C GLU A 66 -6.51 -16.59 -3.99
N LEU A 67 -6.89 -17.85 -3.75
CA LEU A 67 -7.91 -18.57 -4.51
C LEU A 67 -9.13 -18.93 -3.67
N ILE A 68 -8.93 -19.11 -2.36
CA ILE A 68 -9.95 -19.51 -1.40
C ILE A 68 -10.11 -18.41 -0.36
N ASP A 69 -11.34 -17.93 -0.22
CA ASP A 69 -11.67 -16.94 0.80
C ASP A 69 -11.83 -17.64 2.16
N TYR A 70 -10.91 -17.35 3.08
CA TYR A 70 -10.95 -17.84 4.46
C TYR A 70 -11.53 -16.75 5.37
N PRO A 71 -12.36 -17.10 6.37
CA PRO A 71 -12.83 -16.12 7.33
C PRO A 71 -11.67 -15.53 8.15
N LEU A 72 -11.86 -14.31 8.65
CA LEU A 72 -10.92 -13.70 9.59
C LEU A 72 -10.87 -14.54 10.87
N THR A 73 -9.67 -14.74 11.39
CA THR A 73 -9.48 -15.31 12.73
C THR A 73 -9.71 -14.22 13.78
N ASP A 74 -9.96 -14.65 15.04
CA ASP A 74 -10.11 -13.72 16.16
C ASP A 74 -8.86 -12.86 16.38
N GLU A 75 -7.67 -13.42 16.12
CA GLU A 75 -6.40 -12.73 16.23
C GLU A 75 -6.24 -11.66 15.13
N GLU A 76 -6.56 -12.00 13.89
CA GLU A 76 -6.55 -11.05 12.78
C GLU A 76 -7.54 -9.91 13.03
N GLN A 77 -8.74 -10.22 13.49
CA GLN A 77 -9.75 -9.21 13.82
C GLN A 77 -9.26 -8.27 14.93
N LYS A 78 -8.64 -8.79 16.00
CA LYS A 78 -8.09 -7.98 17.09
C LYS A 78 -6.99 -7.01 16.60
N GLU A 79 -6.12 -7.44 15.69
CA GLU A 79 -5.09 -6.56 15.14
C GLU A 79 -5.70 -5.44 14.26
N ILE A 80 -6.70 -5.76 13.46
CA ILE A 80 -7.48 -4.77 12.70
C ILE A 80 -8.18 -3.79 13.65
N ASP A 81 -8.81 -4.28 14.71
CA ASP A 81 -9.52 -3.44 15.69
C ASP A 81 -8.59 -2.46 16.41
N LYS A 82 -7.35 -2.86 16.69
CA LYS A 82 -6.32 -1.94 17.22
C LYS A 82 -6.04 -0.79 16.25
N ALA A 83 -5.87 -1.11 14.96
CA ALA A 83 -5.65 -0.09 13.93
C ALA A 83 -6.85 0.86 13.81
N VAL A 84 -8.06 0.33 13.83
CA VAL A 84 -9.31 1.11 13.84
C VAL A 84 -9.38 2.03 15.07
N SER A 85 -9.05 1.51 16.26
CA SER A 85 -9.03 2.30 17.50
C SER A 85 -8.07 3.48 17.42
N GLN A 86 -6.86 3.27 16.89
CA GLN A 86 -5.88 4.33 16.69
C GLN A 86 -6.32 5.35 15.62
N ALA A 87 -6.88 4.86 14.50
CA ALA A 87 -7.38 5.72 13.43
C ALA A 87 -8.52 6.64 13.94
N LYS A 88 -9.44 6.14 14.77
CA LYS A 88 -10.50 6.95 15.38
C LYS A 88 -9.98 8.10 16.25
N GLN A 89 -8.81 7.93 16.88
CA GLN A 89 -8.17 8.93 17.73
C GLN A 89 -7.34 9.94 16.95
N ALA A 90 -7.03 9.67 15.69
CA ALA A 90 -6.15 10.48 14.86
C ALA A 90 -6.92 11.50 14.02
N ASP A 91 -6.20 12.49 13.50
CA ASP A 91 -6.70 13.46 12.53
C ASP A 91 -6.65 12.89 11.10
N VAL A 92 -5.68 12.01 10.85
CA VAL A 92 -5.49 11.33 9.57
C VAL A 92 -4.91 9.93 9.82
N ALA A 93 -5.28 8.97 8.98
CA ALA A 93 -4.68 7.64 8.96
C ALA A 93 -3.83 7.46 7.69
N ILE A 94 -2.61 6.96 7.85
CA ILE A 94 -1.70 6.57 6.78
C ILE A 94 -1.61 5.05 6.80
N VAL A 95 -2.12 4.40 5.76
CA VAL A 95 -2.16 2.94 5.65
C VAL A 95 -1.11 2.51 4.63
N VAL A 96 -0.12 1.72 5.06
CA VAL A 96 1.03 1.33 4.22
C VAL A 96 0.92 -0.16 3.89
N LEU A 97 0.53 -0.45 2.67
CA LEU A 97 0.19 -1.79 2.18
C LEU A 97 1.04 -2.18 0.98
N GLY A 98 0.84 -3.39 0.48
CA GLY A 98 1.42 -3.85 -0.77
C GLY A 98 2.04 -5.24 -0.70
N GLY A 99 3.21 -5.40 -1.31
CA GLY A 99 3.95 -6.64 -1.36
C GLY A 99 5.27 -6.58 -0.60
N GLY A 100 6.01 -7.66 -0.68
CA GLY A 100 7.34 -7.78 -0.07
C GLY A 100 8.05 -9.03 -0.57
N GLN A 101 9.12 -9.45 0.10
CA GLN A 101 9.93 -10.61 -0.32
C GLN A 101 9.13 -11.92 -0.41
N ARG A 102 8.02 -12.06 0.32
CA ARG A 102 7.16 -13.25 0.22
C ARG A 102 6.32 -13.29 -1.05
N THR A 103 5.99 -12.13 -1.62
CA THR A 103 5.03 -11.98 -2.72
C THR A 103 5.64 -11.53 -4.04
N CYS A 104 6.90 -11.07 -4.04
CA CYS A 104 7.60 -10.57 -5.22
C CYS A 104 9.07 -10.97 -5.18
N GLY A 105 9.61 -11.43 -6.30
CA GLY A 105 10.98 -11.88 -6.46
C GLY A 105 11.07 -13.14 -7.30
N GLU A 106 12.26 -13.70 -7.40
CA GLU A 106 12.50 -14.95 -8.10
C GLU A 106 11.71 -16.10 -7.44
N ASN A 107 11.05 -16.90 -8.25
CA ASN A 107 10.18 -18.00 -7.82
C ASN A 107 8.97 -17.56 -6.96
N LYS A 108 8.55 -16.29 -7.08
CA LYS A 108 7.39 -15.73 -6.36
C LYS A 108 6.24 -15.41 -7.32
N SER A 109 5.77 -16.44 -8.04
CA SER A 109 4.57 -16.31 -8.88
C SER A 109 3.33 -16.10 -8.02
N ARG A 110 2.34 -15.41 -8.59
CA ARG A 110 1.05 -15.14 -7.96
C ARG A 110 -0.09 -15.50 -8.91
N SER A 111 -1.19 -15.97 -8.36
CA SER A 111 -2.45 -16.23 -9.08
C SER A 111 -3.39 -15.04 -9.09
N SER A 112 -3.17 -14.05 -8.22
CA SER A 112 -3.93 -12.80 -8.13
C SER A 112 -3.01 -11.59 -8.12
N LEU A 113 -3.55 -10.42 -8.48
CA LEU A 113 -2.91 -9.12 -8.32
C LEU A 113 -3.55 -8.28 -7.20
N ASP A 114 -4.46 -8.85 -6.44
CA ASP A 114 -5.07 -8.17 -5.31
C ASP A 114 -4.07 -7.97 -4.16
N LEU A 115 -4.40 -7.10 -3.23
CA LEU A 115 -3.64 -6.96 -1.99
C LEU A 115 -3.63 -8.31 -1.26
N PRO A 116 -2.44 -8.84 -0.89
CA PRO A 116 -2.37 -10.17 -0.28
C PRO A 116 -2.88 -10.17 1.17
N GLY A 117 -3.35 -11.33 1.61
CA GLY A 117 -3.80 -11.55 2.98
C GLY A 117 -4.93 -10.62 3.40
N ARG A 118 -4.86 -10.09 4.62
CA ARG A 118 -5.91 -9.26 5.24
C ARG A 118 -5.77 -7.76 5.00
N GLN A 119 -4.91 -7.36 4.07
CA GLN A 119 -4.60 -5.95 3.85
C GLN A 119 -5.82 -5.14 3.37
N LEU A 120 -6.66 -5.73 2.53
CA LEU A 120 -7.89 -5.06 2.08
C LEU A 120 -8.92 -4.94 3.21
N ASP A 121 -9.01 -5.93 4.10
CA ASP A 121 -9.89 -5.90 5.27
C ASP A 121 -9.46 -4.78 6.22
N LEU A 122 -8.17 -4.68 6.52
CA LEU A 122 -7.59 -3.57 7.29
C LEU A 122 -7.93 -2.22 6.68
N LEU A 123 -7.70 -2.05 5.36
CA LEU A 123 -7.96 -0.79 4.67
C LEU A 123 -9.43 -0.40 4.75
N LYS A 124 -10.35 -1.34 4.49
CA LYS A 124 -11.79 -1.13 4.59
C LYS A 124 -12.21 -0.71 6.00
N ALA A 125 -11.69 -1.38 7.01
CA ALA A 125 -11.99 -1.08 8.41
C ALA A 125 -11.51 0.31 8.83
N VAL A 126 -10.31 0.71 8.39
CA VAL A 126 -9.77 2.05 8.68
C VAL A 126 -10.56 3.12 7.95
N VAL A 127 -10.90 2.93 6.67
CA VAL A 127 -11.74 3.89 5.91
C VAL A 127 -13.12 4.04 6.54
N ALA A 128 -13.70 2.95 7.05
CA ALA A 128 -15.00 2.97 7.75
C ALA A 128 -15.02 3.84 9.03
N THR A 129 -13.86 4.24 9.55
CA THR A 129 -13.78 5.21 10.67
C THR A 129 -14.25 6.60 10.31
N GLY A 130 -14.36 6.93 9.02
CA GLY A 130 -14.70 8.26 8.50
C GLY A 130 -13.56 9.28 8.61
N LYS A 131 -12.38 8.88 9.06
CA LYS A 131 -11.20 9.75 9.09
C LYS A 131 -10.57 9.87 7.70
N PRO A 132 -9.91 10.98 7.38
CA PRO A 132 -9.10 11.08 6.17
C PRO A 132 -8.07 9.95 6.12
N VAL A 133 -8.00 9.23 4.99
CA VAL A 133 -7.08 8.12 4.77
C VAL A 133 -6.16 8.42 3.59
N VAL A 134 -4.87 8.16 3.77
CA VAL A 134 -3.89 8.12 2.69
C VAL A 134 -3.36 6.68 2.61
N LEU A 135 -3.45 6.08 1.44
CA LEU A 135 -2.87 4.77 1.15
C LEU A 135 -1.47 4.97 0.54
N VAL A 136 -0.47 4.31 1.11
CA VAL A 136 0.87 4.19 0.54
C VAL A 136 1.06 2.75 0.11
N LEU A 137 1.41 2.53 -1.15
CA LEU A 137 1.68 1.21 -1.71
C LEU A 137 3.19 0.99 -1.85
N ILE A 138 3.68 -0.07 -1.22
CA ILE A 138 5.06 -0.55 -1.34
C ILE A 138 5.00 -1.93 -2.00
N ASN A 139 5.34 -2.03 -3.28
CA ASN A 139 5.21 -3.28 -4.03
C ASN A 139 6.12 -3.32 -5.26
N GLY A 140 6.39 -4.52 -5.75
CA GLY A 140 7.24 -4.75 -6.92
C GLY A 140 6.47 -5.14 -8.19
N ARG A 141 5.15 -5.05 -8.18
CA ARG A 141 4.27 -5.32 -9.34
C ARG A 141 2.99 -4.51 -9.23
N PRO A 142 2.31 -4.18 -10.35
CA PRO A 142 1.03 -3.49 -10.31
C PRO A 142 -0.01 -4.35 -9.57
N LEU A 143 -0.88 -3.70 -8.82
CA LEU A 143 -1.93 -4.36 -8.04
C LEU A 143 -3.33 -4.03 -8.60
N SER A 144 -4.28 -4.94 -8.40
CA SER A 144 -5.70 -4.68 -8.65
C SER A 144 -6.31 -4.01 -7.43
N ILE A 145 -6.30 -2.68 -7.40
CA ILE A 145 -6.71 -1.87 -6.24
C ILE A 145 -8.07 -1.18 -6.43
N ASN A 146 -8.99 -1.83 -7.16
CA ASN A 146 -10.29 -1.24 -7.54
C ASN A 146 -11.06 -0.63 -6.36
N TRP A 147 -11.06 -1.29 -5.21
CA TRP A 147 -11.77 -0.78 -4.05
C TRP A 147 -11.08 0.48 -3.51
N ALA A 148 -9.75 0.46 -3.41
CA ALA A 148 -8.97 1.61 -2.93
C ALA A 148 -9.12 2.81 -3.87
N ASP A 149 -9.02 2.61 -5.19
CA ASP A 149 -9.21 3.64 -6.21
C ASP A 149 -10.57 4.36 -6.05
N LYS A 150 -11.60 3.61 -5.68
CA LYS A 150 -12.96 4.17 -5.53
C LYS A 150 -13.18 4.88 -4.18
N PHE A 151 -12.59 4.40 -3.09
CA PHE A 151 -12.98 4.80 -1.74
C PHE A 151 -11.88 5.49 -0.93
N VAL A 152 -10.64 5.49 -1.41
CA VAL A 152 -9.51 6.15 -0.74
C VAL A 152 -9.17 7.45 -1.46
N PRO A 153 -9.22 8.60 -0.77
CA PRO A 153 -9.10 9.91 -1.43
C PRO A 153 -7.70 10.24 -1.92
N ALA A 154 -6.66 9.56 -1.40
CA ALA A 154 -5.28 9.77 -1.82
C ALA A 154 -4.50 8.45 -1.77
N ILE A 155 -3.82 8.13 -2.88
CA ILE A 155 -3.01 6.92 -3.03
C ILE A 155 -1.64 7.34 -3.55
N LEU A 156 -0.59 6.88 -2.87
CA LEU A 156 0.81 7.05 -3.27
C LEU A 156 1.41 5.70 -3.63
N GLU A 157 1.78 5.51 -4.89
CA GLU A 157 2.55 4.34 -5.34
C GLU A 157 4.04 4.63 -5.18
N ALA A 158 4.70 3.94 -4.27
CA ALA A 158 6.11 4.15 -3.97
C ALA A 158 7.02 3.04 -4.53
N TRP A 159 6.46 1.97 -5.09
CA TRP A 159 7.21 0.79 -5.51
C TRP A 159 8.12 0.27 -4.38
N TYR A 160 9.34 -0.16 -4.69
CA TYR A 160 10.39 -0.43 -3.70
C TYR A 160 11.31 0.80 -3.63
N PRO A 161 11.11 1.71 -2.67
CA PRO A 161 11.69 3.04 -2.72
C PRO A 161 13.15 3.12 -2.26
N GLY A 162 13.76 1.99 -1.89
CA GLY A 162 15.16 1.93 -1.47
C GLY A 162 15.41 2.40 -0.04
N SER A 163 16.69 2.53 0.32
CA SER A 163 17.12 2.75 1.70
C SER A 163 16.62 4.07 2.33
N LYS A 164 16.42 5.11 1.53
CA LYS A 164 15.89 6.41 1.97
C LYS A 164 14.40 6.59 1.66
N GLY A 165 13.73 5.50 1.29
CA GLY A 165 12.33 5.52 0.88
C GLY A 165 11.38 6.11 1.90
N GLY A 166 11.56 5.81 3.18
CA GLY A 166 10.73 6.38 4.25
C GLY A 166 10.82 7.89 4.35
N ILE A 167 12.00 8.47 4.13
CA ILE A 167 12.18 9.92 4.11
C ILE A 167 11.46 10.52 2.90
N ALA A 168 11.68 9.95 1.71
CA ALA A 168 11.06 10.43 0.47
C ALA A 168 9.53 10.36 0.53
N VAL A 169 8.98 9.27 1.05
CA VAL A 169 7.53 9.12 1.27
C VAL A 169 7.02 10.20 2.24
N ALA A 170 7.71 10.43 3.35
CA ALA A 170 7.33 11.47 4.31
C ALA A 170 7.38 12.88 3.67
N ASP A 171 8.39 13.21 2.88
CA ASP A 171 8.49 14.49 2.19
C ASP A 171 7.32 14.73 1.23
N ILE A 172 6.87 13.69 0.53
CA ILE A 172 5.69 13.76 -0.34
C ILE A 172 4.41 13.94 0.49
N LEU A 173 4.23 13.12 1.53
CA LEU A 173 3.01 13.12 2.35
C LEU A 173 2.78 14.48 3.04
N PHE A 174 3.85 15.16 3.44
CA PHE A 174 3.77 16.43 4.16
C PHE A 174 4.02 17.65 3.29
N GLY A 175 4.20 17.46 1.98
CA GLY A 175 4.19 18.53 0.98
C GLY A 175 5.52 19.25 0.78
N ASP A 176 6.64 18.71 1.24
CA ASP A 176 7.98 19.25 0.96
C ASP A 176 8.42 18.94 -0.47
N TYR A 177 7.85 17.90 -1.06
CA TYR A 177 8.09 17.52 -2.44
C TYR A 177 6.78 17.16 -3.14
N ASN A 178 6.57 17.72 -4.34
CA ASN A 178 5.43 17.35 -5.18
C ASN A 178 5.84 16.20 -6.10
N PRO A 179 5.17 15.01 -6.01
CA PRO A 179 5.55 13.85 -6.81
C PRO A 179 5.34 14.11 -8.30
N GLY A 180 6.42 14.02 -9.07
CA GLY A 180 6.40 14.20 -10.53
C GLY A 180 6.39 12.88 -11.31
N GLY A 181 6.48 11.74 -10.62
CA GLY A 181 6.50 10.42 -11.23
C GLY A 181 5.16 10.05 -11.86
N LYS A 182 5.23 9.24 -12.90
CA LYS A 182 4.07 8.62 -13.56
C LYS A 182 4.20 7.11 -13.44
N LEU A 183 3.07 6.39 -13.45
CA LEU A 183 3.09 4.94 -13.45
C LEU A 183 3.85 4.42 -14.69
N THR A 184 4.77 3.50 -14.46
CA THR A 184 5.58 2.86 -15.51
C THR A 184 4.86 1.69 -16.19
N VAL A 185 3.80 1.18 -15.57
CA VAL A 185 2.96 0.09 -16.04
C VAL A 185 1.50 0.38 -15.70
N THR A 186 0.59 -0.21 -16.47
CA THR A 186 -0.85 -0.13 -16.20
C THR A 186 -1.22 -0.98 -15.00
N PHE A 187 -2.09 -0.46 -14.13
CA PHE A 187 -2.73 -1.22 -13.06
C PHE A 187 -4.02 -1.86 -13.60
N PRO A 188 -4.08 -3.19 -13.74
CA PRO A 188 -5.26 -3.87 -14.25
C PRO A 188 -6.33 -3.95 -13.17
N LYS A 189 -7.60 -4.01 -13.57
CA LYS A 189 -8.70 -4.28 -12.64
C LYS A 189 -8.74 -5.72 -12.16
N THR A 190 -8.27 -6.65 -12.97
CA THR A 190 -8.20 -8.07 -12.63
C THR A 190 -6.99 -8.72 -13.28
N VAL A 191 -6.53 -9.82 -12.69
CA VAL A 191 -5.48 -10.67 -13.29
C VAL A 191 -5.86 -11.20 -14.67
N GLY A 192 -7.15 -11.35 -14.96
CA GLY A 192 -7.66 -11.80 -16.26
C GLY A 192 -7.43 -10.82 -17.42
N GLN A 193 -7.00 -9.58 -17.15
CA GLN A 193 -6.62 -8.63 -18.19
C GLN A 193 -5.18 -8.79 -18.68
N ILE A 194 -4.38 -9.66 -18.09
CA ILE A 194 -3.00 -9.91 -18.47
C ILE A 194 -2.93 -10.98 -19.59
N PRO A 195 -2.04 -10.81 -20.61
CA PRO A 195 -1.08 -9.71 -20.80
C PRO A 195 -1.74 -8.41 -21.27
N PHE A 196 -1.33 -7.30 -20.69
CA PHE A 196 -1.80 -5.98 -21.04
C PHE A 196 -0.65 -5.12 -21.57
N ASN A 197 -0.77 -4.71 -22.83
CA ASN A 197 0.24 -3.89 -23.51
C ASN A 197 -0.27 -2.46 -23.67
N PHE A 198 0.36 -1.53 -22.99
CA PHE A 198 0.10 -0.10 -23.17
C PHE A 198 1.37 0.61 -23.66
N PRO A 199 1.23 1.53 -24.60
CA PRO A 199 0.02 1.87 -25.34
C PRO A 199 -0.36 0.79 -26.35
N CYS A 200 -1.64 0.41 -26.38
CA CYS A 200 -2.15 -0.42 -27.46
C CYS A 200 -2.47 0.44 -28.70
N LYS A 201 -2.20 -0.11 -29.88
CA LYS A 201 -2.62 0.57 -31.10
C LYS A 201 -4.13 0.56 -31.21
N PRO A 202 -4.78 1.65 -31.63
CA PRO A 202 -6.20 1.62 -31.96
C PRO A 202 -6.46 0.56 -32.99
N SER A 203 -7.36 -0.36 -32.73
CA SER A 203 -7.83 -1.33 -33.71
C SER A 203 -9.35 -1.19 -33.87
N SER A 204 -9.87 -1.55 -35.05
CA SER A 204 -11.31 -1.54 -35.33
C SER A 204 -12.12 -2.51 -34.44
N GLN A 205 -11.44 -3.38 -33.72
CA GLN A 205 -12.05 -4.37 -32.83
C GLN A 205 -12.07 -3.92 -31.36
N ILE A 206 -11.37 -2.81 -31.05
CA ILE A 206 -11.38 -2.23 -29.70
C ILE A 206 -12.31 -1.03 -29.73
N ASP A 207 -13.48 -1.16 -29.16
CA ASP A 207 -14.49 -0.10 -29.04
C ASP A 207 -13.97 1.08 -28.21
N GLY A 208 -13.14 1.92 -28.84
CA GLY A 208 -12.66 3.21 -28.36
C GLY A 208 -12.20 3.27 -26.89
N GLY A 209 -11.75 2.18 -26.31
CA GLY A 209 -11.29 2.12 -24.91
C GLY A 209 -12.40 2.09 -23.85
N LYS A 210 -13.65 2.07 -24.22
CA LYS A 210 -14.78 2.10 -23.28
C LYS A 210 -14.90 0.85 -22.40
N ASN A 211 -14.34 -0.27 -22.83
CA ASN A 211 -14.40 -1.55 -22.12
C ASN A 211 -13.08 -1.94 -21.43
N LEU A 212 -11.99 -1.22 -21.66
CA LEU A 212 -10.75 -1.41 -20.93
C LEU A 212 -10.77 -0.50 -19.71
N SER A 213 -11.23 -1.08 -18.62
CA SER A 213 -11.24 -0.41 -17.34
C SER A 213 -9.81 -0.31 -16.81
N LEU A 214 -9.19 0.84 -16.98
CA LEU A 214 -7.91 1.18 -16.41
C LEU A 214 -8.12 1.97 -15.13
N ILE A 215 -7.30 1.69 -14.13
CA ILE A 215 -7.14 2.57 -12.98
C ILE A 215 -6.16 3.65 -13.42
N HIS A 216 -6.62 4.88 -13.46
CA HIS A 216 -5.78 6.06 -13.64
C HIS A 216 -5.52 6.64 -12.24
N ILE A 217 -4.29 6.51 -11.80
CA ILE A 217 -3.80 7.09 -10.53
C ILE A 217 -2.99 8.33 -10.86
#